data_edebca3e645696d85688b8db5706027c
#
_entry.id   edebca3e645696d85688b8db5706027c
#
_cell.length_a   1.000
_cell.length_b   1.000
_cell.length_c   1.000
_cell.angle_alpha   90.00
_cell.angle_beta   90.00
_cell.angle_gamma   90.00
#
_symmetry.space_group_name_H-M   'P 1'
#
loop_
_entity.id
_entity.type
_entity.pdbx_description
1 polymer ?
#
loop_
_entity_poly.entity_id
_entity_poly.type
_entity_poly.pdbx_seq_one_letter_code
_entity_poly.pdbx_strand_id
1 'polypeptide(L)'
;MKRLVSLILCMLMLSGLTLSAYAEGGVADASQMTTVEEVVEPGMTPVYAADLADGEYPVAFKCSSSMFRIESALLKVKGGEMEVTLTMGSKTFLHVYPGSAEEAASKDAWVEPVENENGAMTFTIPVEALDAAVPCAAYSKNKELWYDRSLLFRADSLPMSAFREGFFTTAESLGLADGRYMVAVTLSGGSGKARVQSPTALYVEDGACTAVIGWSSKNYDYMKVEGEKLLPVPNEDNAAFRIPVLYFDRPMPVIADTVAMSEPHEISYTLLFDASSLEASP
;
A
#
# COMPACT_ATOMS: atom_id res chain seq x y z
N MET A 1 -4.63 50.44 79.24
CA MET A 1 -3.50 50.54 78.30
C MET A 1 -3.57 49.36 77.38
N LYS A 2 -4.19 49.56 76.22
CA LYS A 2 -4.46 48.56 75.22
C LYS A 2 -3.45 48.70 74.09
N ARG A 3 -2.67 47.62 73.85
CA ARG A 3 -1.77 47.58 72.71
C ARG A 3 -2.46 46.83 71.60
N LEU A 4 -2.78 47.49 70.50
CA LEU A 4 -3.18 46.93 69.25
C LEU A 4 -1.98 46.25 68.60
N VAL A 5 -2.09 44.99 68.29
CA VAL A 5 -1.16 44.26 67.46
C VAL A 5 -1.82 44.15 66.03
N SER A 6 -1.24 44.86 65.10
CA SER A 6 -1.60 44.88 63.72
C SER A 6 -1.00 43.62 63.06
N LEU A 7 -1.84 42.71 62.58
CA LEU A 7 -1.45 41.54 61.79
C LEU A 7 -1.44 41.98 60.33
N ILE A 8 -0.25 42.10 59.76
CA ILE A 8 -0.07 42.30 58.30
C ILE A 8 -0.10 40.90 57.70
N LEU A 9 -1.21 40.59 56.99
CA LEU A 9 -1.38 39.38 56.18
C LEU A 9 -0.67 39.60 54.84
N CYS A 10 0.55 39.09 54.71
CA CYS A 10 1.24 38.99 53.40
C CYS A 10 0.53 37.96 52.52
N MET A 11 -0.28 38.45 51.59
CA MET A 11 -0.87 37.63 50.54
C MET A 11 0.20 37.40 49.46
N LEU A 12 0.90 36.26 49.53
CA LEU A 12 1.75 35.78 48.45
C LEU A 12 0.81 35.34 47.30
N MET A 13 0.70 36.20 46.30
CA MET A 13 0.17 35.78 45.01
C MET A 13 1.18 34.82 44.36
N LEU A 14 0.97 33.52 44.47
CA LEU A 14 1.58 32.57 43.57
C LEU A 14 0.93 32.78 42.18
N SER A 15 1.57 33.57 41.35
CA SER A 15 1.34 33.57 39.92
C SER A 15 1.80 32.20 39.40
N GLY A 16 0.86 31.27 39.33
CA GLY A 16 1.05 30.04 38.59
C GLY A 16 1.35 30.38 37.13
N LEU A 17 2.62 30.37 36.76
CA LEU A 17 2.97 30.20 35.36
C LEU A 17 2.47 28.80 34.96
N THR A 18 1.29 28.75 34.38
CA THR A 18 0.95 27.65 33.51
C THR A 18 1.91 27.71 32.34
N LEU A 19 2.97 26.90 32.34
CA LEU A 19 3.62 26.54 31.10
C LEU A 19 2.55 25.83 30.28
N SER A 20 1.92 26.58 29.37
CA SER A 20 1.30 25.98 28.22
C SER A 20 2.46 25.32 27.47
N ALA A 21 2.53 24.00 27.49
CA ALA A 21 3.30 23.25 26.52
C ALA A 21 2.72 23.67 25.17
N TYR A 22 3.43 24.52 24.43
CA TYR A 22 3.09 24.82 23.06
C TYR A 22 3.34 23.52 22.29
N ALA A 23 2.29 22.97 21.68
CA ALA A 23 2.45 21.96 20.66
C ALA A 23 3.50 22.44 19.67
N GLU A 24 4.51 21.63 19.36
CA GLU A 24 5.56 22.02 18.42
C GLU A 24 4.97 22.27 17.04
N GLY A 25 5.10 23.53 16.57
CA GLY A 25 4.83 23.94 15.21
C GLY A 25 3.36 24.19 14.84
N GLY A 26 3.18 25.07 13.87
CA GLY A 26 1.89 25.33 13.22
C GLY A 26 1.58 24.29 12.13
N VAL A 27 0.38 24.38 11.55
CA VAL A 27 0.00 23.63 10.35
C VAL A 27 0.38 24.44 9.12
N ALA A 28 0.92 23.81 8.09
CA ALA A 28 1.22 24.44 6.82
C ALA A 28 -0.06 24.85 6.11
N ASP A 29 -0.06 26.02 5.46
CA ASP A 29 -1.17 26.44 4.61
C ASP A 29 -1.30 25.52 3.40
N ALA A 30 -2.53 25.37 2.89
CA ALA A 30 -2.81 24.57 1.68
C ALA A 30 -1.95 24.99 0.47
N SER A 31 -1.61 26.29 0.36
CA SER A 31 -0.71 26.82 -0.67
C SER A 31 0.75 26.38 -0.52
N GLN A 32 1.15 25.88 0.65
CA GLN A 32 2.48 25.36 0.97
C GLN A 32 2.54 23.85 0.90
N MET A 33 1.39 23.17 0.78
CA MET A 33 1.29 21.72 0.59
C MET A 33 1.35 21.40 -0.89
N THR A 34 2.02 20.31 -1.23
CA THR A 34 1.88 19.72 -2.57
C THR A 34 0.45 19.25 -2.76
N THR A 35 -0.07 19.32 -3.98
CA THR A 35 -1.40 18.77 -4.28
C THR A 35 -1.47 17.31 -3.81
N VAL A 36 -2.44 17.02 -2.96
CA VAL A 36 -2.65 15.66 -2.46
C VAL A 36 -3.26 14.87 -3.59
N GLU A 37 -2.47 13.97 -4.20
CA GLU A 37 -2.98 13.01 -5.17
C GLU A 37 -3.83 11.98 -4.44
N GLU A 38 -4.88 11.53 -5.08
CA GLU A 38 -5.64 10.37 -4.62
C GLU A 38 -4.73 9.14 -4.68
N VAL A 39 -4.41 8.57 -3.51
CA VAL A 39 -3.49 7.43 -3.41
C VAL A 39 -4.19 6.10 -3.68
N VAL A 40 -5.50 6.04 -3.40
CA VAL A 40 -6.32 4.84 -3.61
C VAL A 40 -6.80 4.78 -5.05
N GLU A 41 -6.55 3.67 -5.72
CA GLU A 41 -6.95 3.46 -7.10
C GLU A 41 -8.37 2.85 -7.17
N PRO A 42 -9.16 3.15 -8.23
CA PRO A 42 -10.46 2.54 -8.42
C PRO A 42 -10.39 1.01 -8.44
N GLY A 43 -11.28 0.36 -7.70
CA GLY A 43 -11.33 -1.11 -7.63
C GLY A 43 -10.51 -1.72 -6.48
N MET A 44 -9.74 -0.92 -5.76
CA MET A 44 -9.11 -1.38 -4.51
C MET A 44 -10.17 -1.67 -3.45
N THR A 45 -9.98 -2.78 -2.73
CA THR A 45 -10.84 -3.19 -1.62
C THR A 45 -9.99 -3.30 -0.38
N PRO A 46 -10.34 -2.64 0.74
CA PRO A 46 -9.57 -2.70 1.96
C PRO A 46 -9.34 -4.13 2.45
N VAL A 47 -8.12 -4.41 2.90
CA VAL A 47 -7.69 -5.68 3.49
C VAL A 47 -7.30 -5.43 4.94
N TYR A 48 -7.93 -6.14 5.85
CA TYR A 48 -7.78 -5.95 7.29
C TYR A 48 -6.86 -7.01 7.91
N ALA A 49 -6.38 -6.75 9.13
CA ALA A 49 -5.55 -7.71 9.87
C ALA A 49 -6.21 -9.09 10.04
N ALA A 50 -7.55 -9.14 10.06
CA ALA A 50 -8.29 -10.39 10.14
C ALA A 50 -8.10 -11.32 8.93
N ASP A 51 -7.77 -10.73 7.77
CA ASP A 51 -7.53 -11.43 6.51
C ASP A 51 -6.08 -11.93 6.38
N LEU A 52 -5.20 -11.48 7.28
CA LEU A 52 -3.75 -11.72 7.19
C LEU A 52 -3.26 -12.65 8.29
N ALA A 53 -2.23 -13.42 7.98
CA ALA A 53 -1.47 -14.20 8.95
C ALA A 53 -0.53 -13.30 9.74
N ASP A 54 -0.28 -13.65 11.01
CA ASP A 54 0.72 -12.96 11.82
C ASP A 54 2.11 -13.12 11.16
N GLY A 55 2.86 -12.03 11.04
CA GLY A 55 4.16 -12.02 10.38
C GLY A 55 4.67 -10.63 10.07
N GLU A 56 5.85 -10.57 9.44
CA GLU A 56 6.46 -9.35 8.94
C GLU A 56 6.65 -9.46 7.43
N TYR A 57 6.16 -8.47 6.68
CA TYR A 57 6.10 -8.50 5.22
C TYR A 57 6.59 -7.17 4.64
N PRO A 58 7.57 -7.16 3.71
CA PRO A 58 7.79 -5.99 2.88
C PRO A 58 6.52 -5.64 2.14
N VAL A 59 6.13 -4.37 2.17
CA VAL A 59 4.89 -3.93 1.52
C VAL A 59 5.17 -2.74 0.60
N ALA A 60 4.62 -2.79 -0.62
CA ALA A 60 4.66 -1.65 -1.52
C ALA A 60 3.72 -0.55 -1.03
N PHE A 61 4.10 0.69 -1.31
CA PHE A 61 3.35 1.86 -0.83
C PHE A 61 3.25 2.94 -1.90
N LYS A 62 2.25 3.82 -1.73
CA LYS A 62 2.13 5.10 -2.43
C LYS A 62 2.03 6.22 -1.39
N CYS A 63 2.61 7.37 -1.69
CA CYS A 63 2.53 8.55 -0.84
C CYS A 63 2.03 9.73 -1.67
N SER A 64 1.14 10.54 -1.12
CA SER A 64 0.61 11.75 -1.78
C SER A 64 1.66 12.83 -2.01
N SER A 65 2.86 12.71 -1.45
CA SER A 65 3.93 13.70 -1.60
C SER A 65 5.29 13.04 -1.79
N SER A 66 5.97 13.36 -2.89
CA SER A 66 7.35 12.92 -3.16
C SER A 66 8.38 13.54 -2.20
N MET A 67 8.02 14.64 -1.50
CA MET A 67 8.91 15.27 -0.51
C MET A 67 8.98 14.49 0.80
N PHE A 68 7.94 13.73 1.15
CA PHE A 68 7.96 12.78 2.26
C PHE A 68 8.57 11.46 1.75
N ARG A 69 9.89 11.47 1.60
CA ARG A 69 10.63 10.43 0.92
C ARG A 69 10.74 9.17 1.79
N ILE A 70 9.92 8.19 1.49
CA ILE A 70 9.99 6.85 2.06
C ILE A 70 10.82 5.98 1.09
N GLU A 71 11.75 5.17 1.61
CA GLU A 71 12.53 4.22 0.82
C GLU A 71 11.96 2.81 0.85
N SER A 72 11.44 2.40 2.00
CA SER A 72 10.82 1.09 2.18
C SER A 72 9.77 1.12 3.29
N ALA A 73 8.86 0.16 3.24
CA ALA A 73 7.86 -0.06 4.26
C ALA A 73 7.83 -1.55 4.65
N LEU A 74 7.77 -1.82 5.94
CA LEU A 74 7.66 -3.16 6.52
C LEU A 74 6.35 -3.24 7.31
N LEU A 75 5.43 -4.05 6.83
CA LEU A 75 4.17 -4.37 7.51
C LEU A 75 4.44 -5.44 8.57
N LYS A 76 3.94 -5.23 9.78
CA LYS A 76 3.87 -6.24 10.82
C LYS A 76 2.42 -6.48 11.21
N VAL A 77 2.01 -7.74 11.12
CA VAL A 77 0.69 -8.24 11.54
C VAL A 77 0.88 -9.06 12.79
N LYS A 78 0.17 -8.73 13.85
CA LYS A 78 0.25 -9.48 15.12
C LYS A 78 -1.04 -9.35 15.91
N GLY A 79 -1.64 -10.50 16.21
CA GLY A 79 -2.79 -10.56 17.13
C GLY A 79 -4.03 -9.79 16.63
N GLY A 80 -4.20 -9.62 15.30
CA GLY A 80 -5.31 -8.89 14.72
C GLY A 80 -5.08 -7.37 14.59
N GLU A 81 -3.86 -6.91 14.81
CA GLU A 81 -3.44 -5.52 14.61
C GLU A 81 -2.37 -5.44 13.53
N MET A 82 -2.28 -4.28 12.88
CA MET A 82 -1.27 -3.98 11.88
C MET A 82 -0.53 -2.70 12.22
N GLU A 83 0.78 -2.73 12.05
CA GLU A 83 1.64 -1.56 12.08
C GLU A 83 2.58 -1.58 10.88
N VAL A 84 2.96 -0.41 10.38
CA VAL A 84 3.95 -0.29 9.30
C VAL A 84 5.11 0.56 9.78
N THR A 85 6.32 0.01 9.62
CA THR A 85 7.57 0.72 9.82
C THR A 85 8.04 1.31 8.51
N LEU A 86 8.04 2.65 8.43
CA LEU A 86 8.53 3.42 7.29
C LEU A 86 10.03 3.68 7.46
N THR A 87 10.84 3.31 6.48
CA THR A 87 12.25 3.71 6.43
C THR A 87 12.39 4.94 5.56
N MET A 88 12.95 6.02 6.12
CA MET A 88 13.02 7.32 5.47
C MET A 88 14.29 7.49 4.66
N GLY A 89 14.18 8.04 3.45
CA GLY A 89 15.30 8.41 2.59
C GLY A 89 15.93 9.76 2.93
N SER A 90 15.47 10.42 4.02
CA SER A 90 16.03 11.68 4.49
C SER A 90 15.75 11.93 5.97
N LYS A 91 16.53 12.79 6.62
CA LYS A 91 16.35 13.21 8.01
C LYS A 91 15.66 14.60 8.10
N THR A 92 14.78 14.92 7.14
CA THR A 92 14.10 16.22 7.05
C THR A 92 12.82 16.32 7.86
N PHE A 93 12.24 15.21 8.24
CA PHE A 93 11.06 15.13 9.10
C PHE A 93 11.46 14.59 10.48
N LEU A 94 11.05 15.29 11.53
CA LEU A 94 11.42 14.95 12.91
C LEU A 94 10.39 14.07 13.59
N HIS A 95 9.11 14.26 13.27
CA HIS A 95 7.99 13.56 13.88
C HIS A 95 6.97 13.15 12.82
N VAL A 96 6.25 12.10 13.11
CA VAL A 96 5.11 11.61 12.31
C VAL A 96 3.91 11.42 13.25
N TYR A 97 2.72 11.76 12.78
CA TYR A 97 1.48 11.55 13.51
C TYR A 97 0.51 10.73 12.65
N PRO A 98 -0.06 9.62 13.17
CA PRO A 98 -1.08 8.84 12.45
C PRO A 98 -2.43 9.57 12.51
N GLY A 99 -2.66 10.51 11.60
CA GLY A 99 -3.82 11.39 11.55
C GLY A 99 -3.51 12.69 10.81
N SER A 100 -4.30 13.74 11.04
CA SER A 100 -4.16 15.03 10.38
C SER A 100 -3.09 15.92 11.04
N ALA A 101 -2.60 16.90 10.26
CA ALA A 101 -1.70 17.93 10.74
C ALA A 101 -2.31 18.81 11.84
N GLU A 102 -3.63 19.09 11.76
CA GLU A 102 -4.35 19.83 12.81
C GLU A 102 -4.39 19.05 14.12
N GLU A 103 -4.65 17.74 14.06
CA GLU A 103 -4.60 16.89 15.25
C GLU A 103 -3.19 16.81 15.83
N ALA A 104 -2.18 16.62 14.98
CA ALA A 104 -0.78 16.59 15.40
C ALA A 104 -0.35 17.87 16.11
N ALA A 105 -0.70 19.03 15.55
CA ALA A 105 -0.39 20.33 16.14
C ALA A 105 -1.12 20.61 17.47
N SER A 106 -2.22 19.91 17.75
CA SER A 106 -3.01 20.07 18.97
C SER A 106 -2.68 19.08 20.08
N LYS A 107 -1.91 18.02 19.78
CA LYS A 107 -1.61 16.92 20.71
C LYS A 107 -0.11 16.84 20.99
N ASP A 108 0.25 16.49 22.23
CA ASP A 108 1.64 16.21 22.62
C ASP A 108 2.04 14.73 22.41
N ALA A 109 1.44 14.08 21.44
CA ALA A 109 1.64 12.65 21.19
C ALA A 109 1.86 12.39 19.69
N TRP A 110 3.09 12.24 19.29
CA TRP A 110 3.51 11.86 17.95
C TRP A 110 4.51 10.70 17.98
N VAL A 111 4.81 10.16 16.84
CA VAL A 111 5.80 9.08 16.68
C VAL A 111 7.17 9.71 16.52
N GLU A 112 8.06 9.40 17.48
CA GLU A 112 9.48 9.75 17.41
C GLU A 112 10.23 8.82 16.44
N PRO A 113 11.23 9.33 15.72
CA PRO A 113 12.02 8.49 14.86
C PRO A 113 12.93 7.55 15.67
N VAL A 114 13.08 6.34 15.16
CA VAL A 114 14.09 5.38 15.62
C VAL A 114 15.13 5.21 14.52
N GLU A 115 16.41 5.35 14.86
CA GLU A 115 17.49 5.07 13.91
C GLU A 115 17.73 3.57 13.81
N ASN A 116 17.66 3.02 12.60
CA ASN A 116 17.94 1.61 12.37
C ASN A 116 19.45 1.32 12.28
N GLU A 117 19.83 0.05 12.17
CA GLU A 117 21.23 -0.39 12.11
C GLU A 117 22.04 0.25 10.98
N ASN A 118 21.38 0.70 9.91
CA ASN A 118 22.01 1.36 8.76
C ASN A 118 22.06 2.92 8.91
N GLY A 119 21.63 3.46 10.05
CA GLY A 119 21.59 4.88 10.31
C GLY A 119 20.45 5.64 9.64
N ALA A 120 19.47 4.94 9.06
CA ALA A 120 18.26 5.53 8.51
C ALA A 120 17.22 5.75 9.61
N MET A 121 16.49 6.87 9.53
CA MET A 121 15.35 7.14 10.41
C MET A 121 14.17 6.28 10.03
N THR A 122 13.51 5.71 11.03
CA THR A 122 12.28 4.93 10.83
C THR A 122 11.15 5.46 11.70
N PHE A 123 9.91 5.34 11.21
CA PHE A 123 8.69 5.65 11.96
C PHE A 123 7.75 4.45 11.88
N THR A 124 7.24 3.99 13.01
CA THR A 124 6.23 2.92 13.05
C THR A 124 4.87 3.52 13.35
N ILE A 125 3.92 3.33 12.44
CA ILE A 125 2.55 3.85 12.56
C ILE A 125 1.54 2.70 12.53
N PRO A 126 0.42 2.81 13.26
CA PRO A 126 -0.68 1.86 13.15
C PRO A 126 -1.36 2.00 11.78
N VAL A 127 -1.83 0.88 11.24
CA VAL A 127 -2.55 0.83 9.97
C VAL A 127 -3.83 0.00 10.18
N GLU A 128 -4.98 0.60 9.83
CA GLU A 128 -6.27 -0.07 9.98
C GLU A 128 -6.52 -1.07 8.85
N ALA A 129 -6.21 -0.67 7.61
CA ALA A 129 -6.39 -1.52 6.43
C ALA A 129 -5.32 -1.23 5.37
N LEU A 130 -4.92 -2.26 4.62
CA LEU A 130 -4.21 -2.13 3.35
C LEU A 130 -5.20 -1.75 2.25
N ASP A 131 -4.72 -1.27 1.10
CA ASP A 131 -5.54 -0.80 -0.03
C ASP A 131 -6.57 0.28 0.35
N ALA A 132 -6.30 1.00 1.44
CA ALA A 132 -7.07 2.12 1.93
C ALA A 132 -6.15 3.33 2.19
N ALA A 133 -6.71 4.54 2.16
CA ALA A 133 -5.95 5.74 2.49
C ALA A 133 -5.63 5.78 4.00
N VAL A 134 -4.37 5.93 4.32
CA VAL A 134 -3.87 6.07 5.69
C VAL A 134 -3.46 7.53 5.90
N PRO A 135 -4.21 8.33 6.66
CA PRO A 135 -3.84 9.70 6.97
C PRO A 135 -2.59 9.72 7.86
N CYS A 136 -1.67 10.61 7.52
CA CYS A 136 -0.41 10.75 8.22
C CYS A 136 0.02 12.22 8.16
N ALA A 137 0.39 12.79 9.29
CA ALA A 137 1.02 14.10 9.32
C ALA A 137 2.52 13.98 9.59
N ALA A 138 3.33 14.84 8.98
CA ALA A 138 4.77 14.84 9.10
C ALA A 138 5.30 16.24 9.47
N TYR A 139 6.09 16.33 10.53
CA TYR A 139 6.69 17.59 10.99
C TYR A 139 8.01 17.87 10.30
N SER A 140 8.07 18.96 9.56
CA SER A 140 9.26 19.36 8.81
C SER A 140 10.25 20.10 9.71
N LYS A 141 11.48 19.58 9.84
CA LYS A 141 12.60 20.21 10.55
C LYS A 141 12.91 21.62 10.04
N ASN A 142 12.85 21.82 8.71
CA ASN A 142 13.31 23.06 8.10
C ASN A 142 12.24 24.17 8.10
N LYS A 143 10.98 23.79 8.18
CA LYS A 143 9.83 24.72 8.14
C LYS A 143 9.17 24.89 9.50
N GLU A 144 9.45 23.98 10.43
CA GLU A 144 8.83 23.93 11.75
C GLU A 144 7.29 23.93 11.69
N LEU A 145 6.76 23.16 10.68
CA LEU A 145 5.34 23.03 10.38
C LEU A 145 4.96 21.57 10.16
N TRP A 146 3.73 21.23 10.52
CA TRP A 146 3.08 19.98 10.19
C TRP A 146 2.48 20.01 8.78
N TYR A 147 2.63 18.93 8.04
CA TYR A 147 2.10 18.73 6.69
C TYR A 147 1.28 17.47 6.62
N ASP A 148 0.06 17.57 6.09
CA ASP A 148 -0.76 16.41 5.78
C ASP A 148 -0.13 15.56 4.68
N ARG A 149 -0.23 14.25 4.86
CA ARG A 149 0.15 13.20 3.90
C ARG A 149 -0.94 12.14 3.88
N SER A 150 -1.10 11.53 2.73
CA SER A 150 -1.89 10.31 2.59
C SER A 150 -0.99 9.19 2.11
N LEU A 151 -1.02 8.07 2.80
CA LEU A 151 -0.27 6.87 2.46
C LEU A 151 -1.24 5.79 2.00
N LEU A 152 -0.74 4.89 1.18
CA LEU A 152 -1.42 3.66 0.77
C LEU A 152 -0.41 2.53 0.89
N PHE A 153 -0.79 1.42 1.51
CA PHE A 153 0.00 0.19 1.55
C PHE A 153 -0.73 -0.87 0.74
N ARG A 154 -0.05 -1.48 -0.23
CA ARG A 154 -0.68 -2.33 -1.24
C ARG A 154 -0.75 -3.78 -0.80
N ALA A 155 -1.95 -4.32 -0.64
CA ALA A 155 -2.17 -5.73 -0.31
C ALA A 155 -1.66 -6.68 -1.40
N ASP A 156 -1.78 -6.28 -2.67
CA ASP A 156 -1.32 -7.08 -3.83
C ASP A 156 0.21 -7.24 -3.94
N SER A 157 0.97 -6.52 -3.12
CA SER A 157 2.43 -6.69 -3.02
C SER A 157 2.85 -7.77 -2.01
N LEU A 158 1.91 -8.28 -1.23
CA LEU A 158 2.19 -9.33 -0.25
C LEU A 158 2.20 -10.71 -0.92
N PRO A 159 3.04 -11.65 -0.46
CA PRO A 159 2.97 -13.02 -0.93
C PRO A 159 1.64 -13.68 -0.52
N MET A 160 1.15 -14.64 -1.30
CA MET A 160 -0.09 -15.35 -0.98
C MET A 160 -0.09 -15.95 0.44
N SER A 161 1.08 -16.39 0.93
CA SER A 161 1.25 -16.92 2.27
C SER A 161 1.01 -15.91 3.41
N ALA A 162 0.94 -14.62 3.09
CA ALA A 162 0.58 -13.58 4.06
C ALA A 162 -0.93 -13.53 4.35
N PHE A 163 -1.74 -14.16 3.51
CA PHE A 163 -3.19 -14.16 3.66
C PHE A 163 -3.66 -15.45 4.33
N ARG A 164 -4.74 -15.35 5.08
CA ARG A 164 -5.35 -16.51 5.74
C ARG A 164 -6.04 -17.40 4.69
N GLU A 165 -6.14 -18.68 5.03
CA GLU A 165 -6.91 -19.65 4.23
C GLU A 165 -8.34 -19.14 3.98
N GLY A 166 -8.80 -19.29 2.73
CA GLY A 166 -10.13 -18.84 2.31
C GLY A 166 -10.22 -17.37 1.89
N PHE A 167 -9.14 -16.58 2.00
CA PHE A 167 -9.13 -15.19 1.50
C PHE A 167 -9.24 -15.11 -0.02
N PHE A 168 -8.59 -16.03 -0.73
CA PHE A 168 -8.62 -16.10 -2.17
C PHE A 168 -9.61 -17.17 -2.67
N THR A 169 -10.34 -16.83 -3.73
CA THR A 169 -11.11 -17.80 -4.52
C THR A 169 -10.14 -18.55 -5.44
N THR A 170 -9.90 -19.83 -5.18
CA THR A 170 -8.97 -20.67 -5.96
C THR A 170 -9.72 -21.72 -6.77
N ALA A 171 -9.03 -22.41 -7.70
CA ALA A 171 -9.60 -23.55 -8.44
C ALA A 171 -10.14 -24.62 -7.48
N GLU A 172 -9.41 -24.91 -6.41
CA GLU A 172 -9.80 -25.87 -5.38
C GLU A 172 -11.10 -25.42 -4.66
N SER A 173 -11.15 -24.17 -4.21
CA SER A 173 -12.34 -23.63 -3.51
C SER A 173 -13.58 -23.58 -4.42
N LEU A 174 -13.38 -23.44 -5.75
CA LEU A 174 -14.45 -23.51 -6.75
C LEU A 174 -14.81 -24.95 -7.13
N GLY A 175 -14.04 -25.95 -6.69
CA GLY A 175 -14.25 -27.36 -7.04
C GLY A 175 -14.08 -27.62 -8.55
N LEU A 176 -13.19 -26.88 -9.22
CA LEU A 176 -12.95 -27.07 -10.66
C LEU A 176 -12.29 -28.44 -10.91
N ALA A 177 -12.89 -29.21 -11.78
CA ALA A 177 -12.29 -30.46 -12.24
C ALA A 177 -11.19 -30.18 -13.28
N ASP A 178 -10.28 -31.13 -13.46
CA ASP A 178 -9.30 -31.08 -14.55
C ASP A 178 -9.98 -30.93 -15.89
N GLY A 179 -9.47 -30.05 -16.72
CA GLY A 179 -10.06 -29.76 -18.02
C GLY A 179 -9.73 -28.37 -18.55
N ARG A 180 -10.40 -28.08 -19.67
CA ARG A 180 -10.29 -26.75 -20.31
C ARG A 180 -11.55 -25.93 -20.03
N TYR A 181 -11.35 -24.66 -19.75
CA TYR A 181 -12.41 -23.67 -19.50
C TYR A 181 -12.17 -22.42 -20.34
N MET A 182 -13.21 -21.62 -20.50
CA MET A 182 -13.10 -20.23 -20.92
C MET A 182 -13.43 -19.34 -19.72
N VAL A 183 -12.68 -18.24 -19.54
CA VAL A 183 -12.86 -17.30 -18.44
C VAL A 183 -12.69 -15.87 -18.93
N ALA A 184 -13.56 -14.97 -18.50
CA ALA A 184 -13.38 -13.54 -18.75
C ALA A 184 -12.20 -13.02 -17.92
N VAL A 185 -11.35 -12.21 -18.57
CA VAL A 185 -10.19 -11.57 -17.91
C VAL A 185 -10.19 -10.09 -18.23
N THR A 186 -9.94 -9.28 -17.18
CA THR A 186 -9.80 -7.83 -17.28
C THR A 186 -8.36 -7.44 -16.97
N LEU A 187 -7.73 -6.66 -17.87
CA LEU A 187 -6.41 -6.07 -17.68
C LEU A 187 -6.55 -4.65 -17.16
N SER A 188 -5.80 -4.32 -16.12
CA SER A 188 -5.67 -2.96 -15.61
C SER A 188 -4.20 -2.57 -15.41
N GLY A 189 -3.92 -1.26 -15.36
CA GLY A 189 -2.56 -0.75 -15.19
C GLY A 189 -1.90 -0.26 -16.50
N GLY A 190 -0.60 0.02 -16.41
CA GLY A 190 0.17 0.63 -17.48
C GLY A 190 -0.42 1.96 -17.94
N SER A 191 -0.32 2.26 -19.24
CA SER A 191 -0.89 3.48 -19.84
C SER A 191 -2.39 3.39 -20.16
N GLY A 192 -3.05 2.26 -19.85
CA GLY A 192 -4.45 1.98 -20.21
C GLY A 192 -4.69 1.69 -21.71
N LYS A 193 -3.63 1.61 -22.54
CA LYS A 193 -3.73 1.33 -23.98
C LYS A 193 -3.65 -0.16 -24.30
N ALA A 194 -2.91 -0.91 -23.49
CA ALA A 194 -2.78 -2.36 -23.65
C ALA A 194 -4.12 -3.07 -23.46
N ARG A 195 -4.31 -4.17 -24.16
CA ARG A 195 -5.47 -5.05 -24.05
C ARG A 195 -5.02 -6.49 -24.09
N VAL A 196 -5.79 -7.36 -23.45
CA VAL A 196 -5.65 -8.81 -23.57
C VAL A 196 -6.93 -9.41 -24.14
N GLN A 197 -6.81 -10.59 -24.75
CA GLN A 197 -7.97 -11.33 -25.25
C GLN A 197 -8.85 -11.77 -24.08
N SER A 198 -10.14 -11.53 -24.16
CA SER A 198 -11.15 -11.97 -23.20
C SER A 198 -12.42 -12.37 -23.96
N PRO A 199 -13.05 -13.53 -23.65
CA PRO A 199 -12.58 -14.54 -22.72
C PRO A 199 -11.30 -15.23 -23.20
N THR A 200 -10.55 -15.84 -22.27
CA THR A 200 -9.32 -16.58 -22.55
C THR A 200 -9.42 -18.04 -22.11
N ALA A 201 -8.57 -18.89 -22.70
CA ALA A 201 -8.50 -20.29 -22.32
C ALA A 201 -7.80 -20.47 -20.97
N LEU A 202 -8.46 -21.19 -20.07
CA LEU A 202 -7.97 -21.63 -18.78
C LEU A 202 -7.84 -23.16 -18.79
N TYR A 203 -6.80 -23.67 -18.20
CA TYR A 203 -6.53 -25.09 -18.07
C TYR A 203 -6.37 -25.44 -16.60
N VAL A 204 -7.08 -26.46 -16.14
CA VAL A 204 -6.93 -27.03 -14.80
C VAL A 204 -6.31 -28.40 -14.94
N GLU A 205 -5.18 -28.64 -14.31
CA GLU A 205 -4.42 -29.89 -14.33
C GLU A 205 -3.91 -30.15 -12.90
N ASP A 206 -4.32 -31.24 -12.29
CA ASP A 206 -3.98 -31.62 -10.91
C ASP A 206 -4.25 -30.48 -9.89
N GLY A 207 -5.36 -29.75 -10.07
CA GLY A 207 -5.76 -28.63 -9.22
C GLY A 207 -5.01 -27.32 -9.47
N ALA A 208 -3.98 -27.31 -10.32
CA ALA A 208 -3.28 -26.10 -10.74
C ALA A 208 -3.97 -25.44 -11.93
N CYS A 209 -4.10 -24.12 -11.92
CA CYS A 209 -4.68 -23.34 -13.02
C CYS A 209 -3.60 -22.63 -13.83
N THR A 210 -3.73 -22.68 -15.17
CA THR A 210 -2.97 -21.81 -16.08
C THR A 210 -3.90 -21.19 -17.12
N ALA A 211 -3.61 -19.94 -17.54
CA ALA A 211 -4.33 -19.27 -18.61
C ALA A 211 -3.39 -18.85 -19.74
N VAL A 212 -3.91 -18.78 -20.98
CA VAL A 212 -3.15 -18.27 -22.12
C VAL A 212 -3.55 -16.81 -22.37
N ILE A 213 -2.73 -15.88 -21.96
CA ILE A 213 -2.95 -14.46 -22.11
C ILE A 213 -2.43 -13.99 -23.48
N GLY A 214 -3.35 -13.74 -24.42
CA GLY A 214 -3.06 -13.14 -25.71
C GLY A 214 -3.10 -11.61 -25.62
N TRP A 215 -1.97 -10.94 -25.89
CA TRP A 215 -1.89 -9.49 -25.88
C TRP A 215 -2.37 -8.89 -27.19
N SER A 216 -2.76 -7.63 -27.17
CA SER A 216 -3.11 -6.85 -28.40
C SER A 216 -1.89 -6.41 -29.21
N SER A 217 -0.68 -6.75 -28.80
CA SER A 217 0.59 -6.39 -29.44
C SER A 217 1.58 -7.54 -29.43
N LYS A 218 2.43 -7.62 -30.45
CA LYS A 218 3.54 -8.58 -30.54
C LYS A 218 4.80 -8.14 -29.77
N ASN A 219 4.79 -6.93 -29.20
CA ASN A 219 5.97 -6.31 -28.64
C ASN A 219 6.16 -6.62 -27.14
N TYR A 220 5.62 -7.72 -26.65
CA TYR A 220 5.90 -8.22 -25.32
C TYR A 220 6.77 -9.47 -25.44
N ASP A 221 7.89 -9.51 -24.72
CA ASP A 221 8.88 -10.61 -24.82
C ASP A 221 8.91 -11.51 -23.60
N TYR A 222 8.40 -11.07 -22.46
CA TYR A 222 8.12 -11.94 -21.31
C TYR A 222 7.05 -11.33 -20.37
N MET A 223 6.49 -12.20 -19.53
CA MET A 223 5.70 -11.83 -18.37
C MET A 223 6.36 -12.35 -17.10
N LYS A 224 6.02 -11.75 -15.94
CA LYS A 224 6.34 -12.28 -14.61
C LYS A 224 5.08 -12.41 -13.79
N VAL A 225 4.94 -13.54 -13.08
CA VAL A 225 3.94 -13.78 -12.04
C VAL A 225 4.70 -14.26 -10.81
N GLU A 226 4.50 -13.65 -9.66
CA GLU A 226 5.28 -13.90 -8.42
C GLU A 226 6.81 -13.93 -8.63
N GLY A 227 7.30 -13.07 -9.53
CA GLY A 227 8.73 -12.99 -9.84
C GLY A 227 9.24 -14.03 -10.84
N GLU A 228 8.48 -15.09 -11.15
CA GLU A 228 8.83 -16.08 -12.16
C GLU A 228 8.69 -15.51 -13.57
N LYS A 229 9.77 -15.61 -14.35
CA LYS A 229 9.82 -15.14 -15.74
C LYS A 229 9.26 -16.19 -16.70
N LEU A 230 8.20 -15.81 -17.42
CA LEU A 230 7.46 -16.66 -18.37
C LEU A 230 7.71 -16.15 -19.79
N LEU A 231 8.12 -17.07 -20.67
CA LEU A 231 8.40 -16.76 -22.08
C LEU A 231 7.16 -16.91 -22.96
N PRO A 232 7.12 -16.26 -24.15
CA PRO A 232 6.00 -16.35 -25.06
C PRO A 232 5.77 -17.80 -25.51
N VAL A 233 4.48 -18.15 -25.69
CA VAL A 233 4.09 -19.37 -26.37
C VAL A 233 3.77 -19.08 -27.84
N PRO A 234 3.85 -20.07 -28.76
CA PRO A 234 3.52 -19.88 -30.15
C PRO A 234 2.12 -19.29 -30.35
N ASN A 235 2.04 -18.19 -31.09
CA ASN A 235 0.80 -17.53 -31.50
C ASN A 235 1.01 -16.85 -32.85
N GLU A 236 -0.03 -16.77 -33.70
CA GLU A 236 0.14 -16.33 -35.10
C GLU A 236 0.38 -14.82 -35.23
N ASP A 237 -0.37 -14.00 -34.48
CA ASP A 237 -0.43 -12.56 -34.70
C ASP A 237 0.27 -11.72 -33.62
N ASN A 238 0.12 -12.08 -32.35
CA ASN A 238 0.51 -11.26 -31.21
C ASN A 238 1.24 -12.07 -30.14
N ALA A 239 1.85 -11.38 -29.17
CA ALA A 239 2.47 -12.06 -28.04
C ALA A 239 1.40 -12.80 -27.20
N ALA A 240 1.68 -14.03 -26.84
CA ALA A 240 0.84 -14.82 -25.94
C ALA A 240 1.71 -15.54 -24.91
N PHE A 241 1.18 -15.67 -23.69
CA PHE A 241 1.89 -16.27 -22.56
C PHE A 241 0.99 -17.22 -21.82
N ARG A 242 1.49 -18.42 -21.49
CA ARG A 242 0.83 -19.30 -20.53
C ARG A 242 1.32 -18.91 -19.14
N ILE A 243 0.41 -18.42 -18.31
CA ILE A 243 0.71 -17.96 -16.96
C ILE A 243 -0.07 -18.78 -15.93
N PRO A 244 0.45 -18.92 -14.68
CA PRO A 244 -0.35 -19.46 -13.59
C PRO A 244 -1.49 -18.49 -13.25
N VAL A 245 -2.67 -19.03 -12.92
CA VAL A 245 -3.80 -18.30 -12.34
C VAL A 245 -3.88 -18.71 -10.88
N LEU A 246 -3.46 -17.80 -10.01
CA LEU A 246 -3.33 -18.08 -8.57
C LEU A 246 -4.68 -18.03 -7.87
N TYR A 247 -5.55 -17.11 -8.31
CA TYR A 247 -6.88 -16.89 -7.76
C TYR A 247 -7.78 -16.14 -8.75
N PHE A 248 -9.06 -16.09 -8.40
CA PHE A 248 -10.14 -15.44 -9.15
C PHE A 248 -10.71 -14.27 -8.35
N ASP A 249 -11.50 -13.42 -9.00
CA ASP A 249 -12.32 -12.34 -8.44
C ASP A 249 -11.54 -11.24 -7.70
N ARG A 250 -10.20 -11.25 -7.81
CA ARG A 250 -9.32 -10.21 -7.31
C ARG A 250 -8.25 -9.87 -8.33
N PRO A 251 -7.77 -8.60 -8.37
CA PRO A 251 -6.66 -8.21 -9.21
C PRO A 251 -5.38 -8.98 -8.87
N MET A 252 -4.88 -9.80 -9.79
CA MET A 252 -3.64 -10.56 -9.66
C MET A 252 -2.50 -9.76 -10.29
N PRO A 253 -1.45 -9.37 -9.54
CA PRO A 253 -0.33 -8.61 -10.06
C PRO A 253 0.46 -9.43 -11.08
N VAL A 254 0.80 -8.78 -12.19
CA VAL A 254 1.70 -9.32 -13.21
C VAL A 254 2.60 -8.22 -13.73
N ILE A 255 3.78 -8.60 -14.20
CA ILE A 255 4.66 -7.70 -14.94
C ILE A 255 4.72 -8.18 -16.38
N ALA A 256 4.70 -7.26 -17.34
CA ALA A 256 4.98 -7.57 -18.73
C ALA A 256 6.06 -6.61 -19.28
N ASP A 257 7.11 -7.18 -19.88
CA ASP A 257 8.17 -6.40 -20.51
C ASP A 257 7.80 -6.07 -21.94
N THR A 258 7.95 -4.81 -22.32
CA THR A 258 7.68 -4.36 -23.70
C THR A 258 8.95 -3.91 -24.39
N VAL A 259 9.14 -4.40 -25.61
CA VAL A 259 10.20 -4.02 -26.53
C VAL A 259 9.73 -3.03 -27.59
N ALA A 260 8.55 -2.42 -27.40
CA ALA A 260 8.03 -1.40 -28.33
C ALA A 260 8.78 -0.07 -28.26
N MET A 261 9.56 0.15 -27.21
CA MET A 261 10.39 1.34 -27.01
C MET A 261 11.85 1.04 -27.34
N SER A 262 12.69 2.09 -27.38
CA SER A 262 14.14 1.95 -27.70
C SER A 262 14.90 1.07 -26.70
N GLU A 263 14.37 0.93 -25.48
CA GLU A 263 14.88 0.03 -24.46
C GLU A 263 13.74 -0.83 -23.90
N PRO A 264 13.99 -2.10 -23.54
CA PRO A 264 13.02 -2.96 -22.86
C PRO A 264 12.53 -2.29 -21.57
N HIS A 265 11.25 -2.41 -21.29
CA HIS A 265 10.65 -1.76 -20.15
C HIS A 265 9.58 -2.62 -19.48
N GLU A 266 9.82 -3.00 -18.23
CA GLU A 266 8.84 -3.70 -17.40
C GLU A 266 7.71 -2.77 -16.97
N ILE A 267 6.48 -3.19 -17.19
CA ILE A 267 5.27 -2.47 -16.83
C ILE A 267 4.45 -3.33 -15.88
N SER A 268 4.04 -2.74 -14.77
CA SER A 268 3.13 -3.38 -13.82
C SER A 268 1.69 -3.33 -14.32
N TYR A 269 1.03 -4.48 -14.30
CA TYR A 269 -0.37 -4.68 -14.62
C TYR A 269 -1.05 -5.53 -13.55
N THR A 270 -2.37 -5.57 -13.58
CA THR A 270 -3.16 -6.58 -12.87
C THR A 270 -4.09 -7.29 -13.84
N LEU A 271 -4.30 -8.60 -13.61
CA LEU A 271 -5.29 -9.42 -14.30
C LEU A 271 -6.36 -9.85 -13.30
N LEU A 272 -7.62 -9.60 -13.62
CA LEU A 272 -8.75 -10.08 -12.84
C LEU A 272 -9.48 -11.15 -13.65
N PHE A 273 -9.49 -12.38 -13.15
CA PHE A 273 -10.22 -13.51 -13.72
C PHE A 273 -11.58 -13.63 -13.02
N ASP A 274 -12.67 -13.49 -13.76
CA ASP A 274 -14.03 -13.52 -13.22
C ASP A 274 -14.52 -14.96 -13.07
N ALA A 275 -14.58 -15.48 -11.84
CA ALA A 275 -15.04 -16.83 -11.57
C ALA A 275 -16.47 -17.11 -12.06
N SER A 276 -17.33 -16.08 -12.06
CA SER A 276 -18.73 -16.23 -12.51
C SER A 276 -18.86 -16.47 -14.02
N SER A 277 -17.80 -16.18 -14.78
CA SER A 277 -17.74 -16.34 -16.24
C SER A 277 -17.16 -17.69 -16.68
N LEU A 278 -16.79 -18.57 -15.76
CA LEU A 278 -16.19 -19.87 -16.07
C LEU A 278 -17.15 -20.76 -16.82
N GLU A 279 -16.76 -21.15 -18.04
CA GLU A 279 -17.50 -22.11 -18.88
C GLU A 279 -16.60 -23.28 -19.28
N ALA A 280 -17.00 -24.50 -18.99
CA ALA A 280 -16.28 -25.69 -19.46
C ALA A 280 -16.24 -25.70 -20.99
N SER A 281 -15.05 -25.93 -21.54
CA SER A 281 -14.84 -25.98 -23.00
C SER A 281 -14.39 -27.39 -23.39
N PRO A 282 -15.01 -27.99 -24.41
CA PRO A 282 -14.63 -29.33 -24.89
C PRO A 282 -13.18 -29.41 -25.34
#